data_28e247925237024cd2ffb435b43fe0f2
#
_entry.id   28e247925237024cd2ffb435b43fe0f2
#
_cell.length_a   1.000
_cell.length_b   1.000
_cell.length_c   1.000
_cell.angle_alpha   90.00
_cell.angle_beta   90.00
_cell.angle_gamma   90.00
#
_symmetry.space_group_name_H-M   'P 1'
#
loop_
_entity.id
_entity.type
_entity.pdbx_description
1 polymer ?
#
loop_
_entity_poly.entity_id
_entity_poly.type
_entity_poly.pdbx_seq_one_letter_code
_entity_poly.pdbx_strand_id
1 'polypeptide(L)'
;MKKIALLLALVTCSMTFAQGVSISGIVLDAGIDQAPIAFASVQVKGLDISTETNLDGNFELSLLEGDYVLIVDFIGYEPIELNYISVHNDKIVLEPVLLRTLRPSLDLASREEE
;
A
#
# COMPACT_ATOMS: atom_id res chain seq x y z
N MET A 1 -38.56 -31.72 -0.46
CA MET A 1 -37.17 -32.08 -0.21
C MET A 1 -36.26 -31.70 -1.36
N LYS A 2 -36.68 -31.93 -2.61
CA LYS A 2 -35.85 -31.52 -3.74
C LYS A 2 -35.63 -30.01 -3.78
N LYS A 3 -36.63 -29.25 -3.32
CA LYS A 3 -36.52 -27.79 -3.33
C LYS A 3 -35.48 -27.27 -2.31
N ILE A 4 -35.35 -27.98 -1.22
CA ILE A 4 -34.37 -27.60 -0.18
C ILE A 4 -32.97 -27.87 -0.68
N ALA A 5 -32.74 -28.97 -1.36
CA ALA A 5 -31.44 -29.29 -1.92
C ALA A 5 -31.02 -28.29 -2.98
N LEU A 6 -31.97 -27.82 -3.78
CA LEU A 6 -31.70 -26.82 -4.80
C LEU A 6 -31.35 -25.49 -4.18
N LEU A 7 -32.06 -25.13 -3.10
CA LEU A 7 -31.79 -23.90 -2.41
C LEU A 7 -30.40 -23.90 -1.77
N LEU A 8 -29.99 -25.00 -1.22
CA LEU A 8 -28.66 -25.17 -0.64
C LEU A 8 -27.57 -25.04 -1.70
N ALA A 9 -27.81 -25.59 -2.86
CA ALA A 9 -26.85 -25.49 -3.96
C ALA A 9 -26.68 -24.04 -4.41
N LEU A 10 -27.75 -23.28 -4.44
CA LEU A 10 -27.72 -21.85 -4.77
C LEU A 10 -26.93 -21.05 -3.75
N VAL A 11 -27.10 -21.37 -2.47
CA VAL A 11 -26.38 -20.66 -1.42
C VAL A 11 -24.90 -20.92 -1.51
N THR A 12 -24.51 -22.17 -1.79
CA THR A 12 -23.08 -22.48 -1.92
C THR A 12 -22.47 -21.81 -3.14
N CYS A 13 -23.23 -21.65 -4.21
CA CYS A 13 -22.75 -20.96 -5.40
C CYS A 13 -22.47 -19.48 -5.15
N SER A 14 -23.25 -18.86 -4.26
CA SER A 14 -23.08 -17.44 -3.99
C SER A 14 -21.89 -17.14 -3.09
N MET A 15 -21.18 -18.17 -2.67
CA MET A 15 -19.99 -17.98 -1.82
C MET A 15 -18.70 -17.82 -2.60
N THR A 16 -18.78 -17.84 -3.93
CA THR A 16 -17.58 -17.63 -4.74
C THR A 16 -17.35 -16.13 -4.90
N PHE A 17 -16.22 -15.67 -4.46
CA PHE A 17 -15.84 -14.26 -4.54
C PHE A 17 -14.65 -14.11 -5.48
N ALA A 18 -14.58 -12.95 -6.13
CA ALA A 18 -13.37 -12.54 -6.78
C ALA A 18 -12.30 -12.32 -5.70
N GLN A 19 -11.16 -12.94 -5.86
CA GLN A 19 -10.08 -12.82 -4.90
C GLN A 19 -9.14 -11.71 -5.29
N GLY A 20 -8.67 -10.97 -4.30
CA GLY A 20 -7.71 -9.91 -4.51
C GLY A 20 -6.34 -10.47 -4.84
N VAL A 21 -5.57 -9.66 -5.56
CA VAL A 21 -4.17 -9.95 -5.84
C VAL A 21 -3.34 -9.34 -4.73
N SER A 22 -2.36 -10.10 -4.23
CA SER A 22 -1.50 -9.64 -3.17
C SER A 22 -0.42 -8.72 -3.73
N ILE A 23 -0.32 -7.53 -3.15
CA ILE A 23 0.72 -6.55 -3.50
C ILE A 23 1.56 -6.35 -2.26
N SER A 24 2.86 -6.55 -2.37
CA SER A 24 3.75 -6.40 -1.24
C SER A 24 4.90 -5.47 -1.58
N GLY A 25 5.48 -4.87 -0.55
CA GLY A 25 6.60 -3.98 -0.72
C GLY A 25 7.26 -3.71 0.60
N ILE A 26 8.29 -2.89 0.56
CA ILE A 26 9.05 -2.49 1.74
C ILE A 26 9.28 -0.99 1.67
N VAL A 27 9.19 -0.33 2.83
CA VAL A 27 9.41 1.11 2.94
C VAL A 27 10.69 1.34 3.74
N LEU A 28 11.60 2.09 3.14
CA LEU A 28 12.91 2.35 3.72
C LEU A 28 13.16 3.84 3.80
N ASP A 29 14.04 4.24 4.72
CA ASP A 29 14.51 5.60 4.83
C ASP A 29 15.52 5.86 3.72
N ALA A 30 15.32 6.94 2.96
CA ALA A 30 16.22 7.26 1.84
C ALA A 30 17.55 7.80 2.34
N GLY A 31 17.65 8.13 3.62
CA GLY A 31 18.88 8.69 4.18
C GLY A 31 19.88 7.62 4.58
N ILE A 32 20.24 7.64 5.85
CA ILE A 32 21.35 6.81 6.35
C ILE A 32 20.92 5.34 6.38
N ASP A 33 21.73 4.48 5.75
CA ASP A 33 21.64 3.02 5.84
C ASP A 33 20.34 2.43 5.32
N GLN A 34 19.47 3.23 4.72
CA GLN A 34 18.19 2.74 4.21
C GLN A 34 17.46 1.86 5.22
N ALA A 35 17.35 2.38 6.45
CA ALA A 35 16.70 1.64 7.52
C ALA A 35 15.22 1.45 7.23
N PRO A 36 14.64 0.31 7.63
CA PRO A 36 13.21 0.11 7.42
C PRO A 36 12.38 1.06 8.27
N ILE A 37 11.25 1.51 7.70
CA ILE A 37 10.33 2.40 8.39
C ILE A 37 9.12 1.60 8.83
N ALA A 38 8.95 1.46 10.13
CA ALA A 38 7.82 0.78 10.71
C ALA A 38 6.62 1.71 10.80
N PHE A 39 5.43 1.14 10.59
CA PHE A 39 4.15 1.84 10.77
C PHE A 39 3.94 2.99 9.79
N ALA A 40 4.61 2.96 8.65
CA ALA A 40 4.31 3.88 7.58
C ALA A 40 2.97 3.53 6.97
N SER A 41 2.21 4.54 6.59
CA SER A 41 0.88 4.36 6.01
C SER A 41 1.00 4.13 4.51
N VAL A 42 0.32 3.11 4.01
CA VAL A 42 0.22 2.83 2.58
C VAL A 42 -1.26 2.86 2.24
N GLN A 43 -1.65 3.82 1.43
CA GLN A 43 -3.05 4.06 1.11
C GLN A 43 -3.28 4.03 -0.39
N VAL A 44 -4.41 3.49 -0.81
CA VAL A 44 -4.82 3.52 -2.21
C VAL A 44 -5.55 4.82 -2.44
N LYS A 45 -5.03 5.64 -3.37
CA LYS A 45 -5.60 6.94 -3.64
C LYS A 45 -7.03 6.81 -4.15
N GLY A 46 -7.93 7.57 -3.54
CA GLY A 46 -9.32 7.59 -3.95
C GLY A 46 -10.17 6.45 -3.41
N LEU A 47 -9.57 5.52 -2.68
CA LEU A 47 -10.29 4.39 -2.09
C LEU A 47 -10.04 4.35 -0.60
N ASP A 48 -10.95 3.68 0.10
CA ASP A 48 -10.83 3.53 1.55
C ASP A 48 -10.11 2.22 1.87
N ILE A 49 -8.93 2.06 1.28
CA ILE A 49 -8.10 0.87 1.45
C ILE A 49 -6.71 1.33 1.84
N SER A 50 -6.23 0.80 2.97
CA SER A 50 -4.90 1.18 3.45
C SER A 50 -4.33 0.07 4.32
N THR A 51 -3.03 0.16 4.54
CA THR A 51 -2.32 -0.73 5.46
C THR A 51 -1.14 0.04 6.05
N GLU A 52 -0.43 -0.61 6.96
CA GLU A 52 0.77 -0.03 7.57
C GLU A 52 1.91 -1.03 7.47
N THR A 53 3.13 -0.50 7.42
CA THR A 53 4.30 -1.36 7.43
C THR A 53 4.51 -1.97 8.82
N ASN A 54 5.09 -3.16 8.84
CA ASN A 54 5.46 -3.82 10.08
C ASN A 54 6.83 -3.32 10.55
N LEU A 55 7.39 -3.96 11.57
CA LEU A 55 8.67 -3.54 12.15
C LEU A 55 9.82 -3.62 11.17
N ASP A 56 9.70 -4.46 10.16
CA ASP A 56 10.73 -4.61 9.14
C ASP A 56 10.48 -3.71 7.93
N GLY A 57 9.46 -2.86 8.00
CA GLY A 57 9.12 -1.97 6.91
C GLY A 57 8.33 -2.62 5.79
N ASN A 58 7.91 -3.85 5.96
CA ASN A 58 7.16 -4.57 4.94
C ASN A 58 5.67 -4.27 5.05
N PHE A 59 5.01 -4.23 3.89
CA PHE A 59 3.57 -4.08 3.85
C PHE A 59 2.98 -5.03 2.82
N GLU A 60 1.68 -5.28 2.97
CA GLU A 60 0.96 -6.13 2.04
C GLU A 60 -0.46 -5.60 1.90
N LEU A 61 -0.92 -5.54 0.66
CA LEU A 61 -2.28 -5.14 0.31
C LEU A 61 -2.89 -6.17 -0.60
N SER A 62 -4.20 -6.27 -0.56
CA SER A 62 -4.95 -7.13 -1.46
C SER A 62 -5.89 -6.26 -2.27
N LEU A 63 -5.73 -6.26 -3.59
CA LEU A 63 -6.54 -5.43 -4.48
C LEU A 63 -7.08 -6.27 -5.63
N LEU A 64 -8.25 -5.88 -6.10
CA LEU A 64 -8.80 -6.48 -7.31
C LEU A 64 -8.04 -5.97 -8.52
N GLU A 65 -8.18 -6.67 -9.65
CA GLU A 65 -7.52 -6.24 -10.87
C GLU A 65 -7.88 -4.82 -11.23
N GLY A 66 -6.90 -4.06 -11.67
CA GLY A 66 -7.09 -2.66 -12.02
C GLY A 66 -5.81 -1.88 -11.91
N ASP A 67 -5.91 -0.58 -12.16
CA ASP A 67 -4.79 0.33 -12.07
C ASP A 67 -4.99 1.22 -10.86
N TYR A 68 -3.94 1.38 -10.08
CA TYR A 68 -4.04 2.09 -8.81
C TYR A 68 -2.86 3.03 -8.61
N VAL A 69 -3.09 4.01 -7.75
CA VAL A 69 -2.05 4.90 -7.25
C VAL A 69 -1.95 4.68 -5.76
N LEU A 70 -0.76 4.37 -5.27
CA LEU A 70 -0.53 4.20 -3.83
C LEU A 70 0.13 5.44 -3.28
N ILE A 71 -0.27 5.83 -2.08
CA ILE A 71 0.36 6.93 -1.35
C ILE A 71 1.02 6.35 -0.12
N VAL A 72 2.33 6.55 0.00
CA VAL A 72 3.09 6.08 1.15
C VAL A 72 3.51 7.29 1.96
N ASP A 73 3.23 7.27 3.26
CA ASP A 73 3.42 8.41 4.11
C ASP A 73 3.82 7.96 5.52
N PHE A 74 4.62 8.77 6.18
CA PHE A 74 4.95 8.57 7.58
C PHE A 74 5.25 9.94 8.19
N ILE A 75 4.91 10.09 9.46
CA ILE A 75 5.10 11.37 10.14
C ILE A 75 6.58 11.76 10.10
N GLY A 76 6.85 13.01 9.69
CA GLY A 76 8.21 13.49 9.57
C GLY A 76 8.86 13.21 8.23
N TYR A 77 8.15 12.61 7.29
CA TYR A 77 8.65 12.29 5.96
C TYR A 77 7.76 12.88 4.89
N GLU A 78 8.31 13.08 3.71
CA GLU A 78 7.55 13.53 2.56
C GLU A 78 6.72 12.37 2.01
N PRO A 79 5.42 12.58 1.78
CA PRO A 79 4.62 11.53 1.15
C PRO A 79 5.10 11.26 -0.27
N ILE A 80 4.97 10.03 -0.70
CA ILE A 80 5.35 9.65 -2.05
C ILE A 80 4.16 8.93 -2.71
N GLU A 81 3.93 9.24 -3.98
CA GLU A 81 2.90 8.57 -4.75
C GLU A 81 3.54 7.59 -5.72
N LEU A 82 3.05 6.37 -5.68
CA LEU A 82 3.44 5.33 -6.63
C LEU A 82 2.36 5.24 -7.67
N ASN A 83 2.66 5.78 -8.86
CA ASN A 83 1.66 5.95 -9.90
C ASN A 83 1.49 4.70 -10.75
N TYR A 84 0.24 4.42 -11.10
CA TYR A 84 -0.13 3.44 -12.13
C TYR A 84 0.41 2.06 -11.86
N ILE A 85 0.11 1.56 -10.68
CA ILE A 85 0.41 0.17 -10.36
C ILE A 85 -0.68 -0.68 -11.00
N SER A 86 -0.28 -1.49 -11.97
CA SER A 86 -1.21 -2.37 -12.66
C SER A 86 -1.31 -3.69 -11.92
N VAL A 87 -2.51 -3.99 -11.45
CA VAL A 87 -2.77 -5.20 -10.70
C VAL A 87 -3.42 -6.21 -11.63
N HIS A 88 -2.76 -7.34 -11.80
CA HIS A 88 -3.23 -8.44 -12.64
C HIS A 88 -3.41 -9.69 -11.79
N ASN A 89 -3.47 -10.83 -12.45
CA ASN A 89 -3.72 -12.10 -11.77
C ASN A 89 -2.56 -12.54 -10.87
N ASP A 90 -1.37 -12.03 -11.12
CA ASP A 90 -0.18 -12.50 -10.43
C ASP A 90 0.13 -11.64 -9.22
N LYS A 91 0.80 -12.27 -8.26
CA LYS A 91 1.30 -11.58 -7.09
C LYS A 91 2.30 -10.52 -7.52
N ILE A 92 2.20 -9.34 -6.93
CA ILE A 92 3.05 -8.20 -7.28
C ILE A 92 3.96 -7.88 -6.10
N VAL A 93 5.26 -7.77 -6.39
CA VAL A 93 6.24 -7.29 -5.41
C VAL A 93 6.80 -5.99 -5.94
N LEU A 94 6.58 -4.92 -5.20
CA LEU A 94 7.03 -3.59 -5.60
C LEU A 94 8.49 -3.38 -5.26
N GLU A 95 9.13 -2.48 -6.02
CA GLU A 95 10.47 -2.06 -5.68
C GLU A 95 10.46 -1.32 -4.35
N PRO A 96 11.58 -1.34 -3.61
CA PRO A 96 11.63 -0.64 -2.32
C PRO A 96 11.24 0.82 -2.46
N VAL A 97 10.41 1.28 -1.53
CA VAL A 97 9.95 2.66 -1.49
C VAL A 97 10.84 3.42 -0.54
N LEU A 98 11.46 4.48 -1.03
CA LEU A 98 12.38 5.28 -0.23
C LEU A 98 11.72 6.59 0.16
N LEU A 99 11.53 6.81 1.45
CA LEU A 99 10.96 8.05 1.96
C LEU A 99 12.05 8.98 2.42
N ARG A 100 11.86 10.25 2.14
CA ARG A 100 12.79 11.31 2.55
C ARG A 100 12.20 12.10 3.70
N THR A 101 13.05 12.48 4.63
CA THR A 101 12.61 13.29 5.76
C THR A 101 12.22 14.69 5.30
N LEU A 102 11.22 15.25 5.97
CA LEU A 102 10.84 16.63 5.76
C LEU A 102 11.85 17.56 6.42
N ARG A 103 12.27 18.62 5.69
CA ARG A 103 13.20 19.61 6.22
C ARG A 103 12.79 21.04 5.89
N PRO A 104 11.51 21.37 5.96
CA PRO A 104 11.11 22.71 5.53
C PRO A 104 11.71 23.81 6.39
N SER A 105 11.81 23.59 7.69
CA SER A 105 12.34 24.59 8.57
C SER A 105 13.83 24.82 8.38
N LEU A 106 14.57 23.75 8.12
CA LEU A 106 16.00 23.85 7.87
C LEU A 106 16.27 24.55 6.56
N ASP A 107 15.48 24.27 5.54
CA ASP A 107 15.63 24.92 4.25
C ASP A 107 15.34 26.41 4.36
N LEU A 108 14.33 26.79 5.11
CA LEU A 108 14.01 28.17 5.32
C LEU A 108 15.12 28.92 6.09
N ALA A 109 15.64 28.27 7.11
CA ALA A 109 16.73 28.86 7.89
C ALA A 109 17.95 29.10 7.02
N SER A 110 18.28 28.16 6.15
CA SER A 110 19.40 28.33 5.25
C SER A 110 19.21 29.49 4.32
N ARG A 111 18.00 29.69 3.83
CA ARG A 111 17.75 30.79 2.93
C ARG A 111 17.78 32.13 3.62
N GLU A 112 17.34 32.19 4.85
CA GLU A 112 17.30 33.45 5.58
C GLU A 112 18.68 33.95 5.92
N GLU A 113 19.64 33.10 6.00
CA GLU A 113 21.00 33.50 6.31
C GLU A 113 21.69 34.19 5.17
N GLU A 114 21.12 34.11 4.02
CA GLU A 114 21.67 34.75 2.85
C GLU A 114 21.12 36.15 2.71
#